data_71d1db9d072db252f356199c4c91cc82
#
_entry.id   71d1db9d072db252f356199c4c91cc82
#
_cell.length_a   1.000
_cell.length_b   1.000
_cell.length_c   1.000
_cell.angle_alpha   90.00
_cell.angle_beta   90.00
_cell.angle_gamma   90.00
#
_symmetry.space_group_name_H-M   'P 1'
#
loop_
_entity.id
_entity.type
_entity.pdbx_description
1 polymer ?
#
loop_
_entity_poly.entity_id
_entity_poly.type
_entity_poly.pdbx_seq_one_letter_code
_entity_poly.pdbx_strand_id
1 'polypeptide(L)'
;MEKIEFAQLQEELYYEKLANGLKVYILPKKGFNKTFCTFTTNYGSVDNTFIPLDGSEFTQVPDGIAHFLEHKLFEKEDGDVFQEFSKQGASANAFTSFTRTAYLFSSTSNVANNLETLINFVQEPYFTEKTVEKEKGIIGQEITMYDDNPDWRLYFGLIDNMYVNHPVKIDIAGTIESISHITKDMLYECYNTFYHPSNMLLFIVGPVDPEEYMAHIKENQEKKDYTNHSKIQRKFASEPEHVNKEKQVLKMNVHTSKCLIGIKGIDVEQSGKEMMKQEWSINLLLDFLFSESSEN
;
A
#
# COMPACT_ATOMS: atom_id res chain seq x y z
N MET A 1 -6.64 -12.37 -22.66
CA MET A 1 -6.94 -12.68 -21.24
C MET A 1 -6.61 -14.13 -20.98
N GLU A 2 -5.82 -14.42 -19.96
CA GLU A 2 -5.44 -15.78 -19.51
C GLU A 2 -6.38 -16.22 -18.38
N LYS A 3 -6.80 -17.49 -18.41
CA LYS A 3 -7.59 -18.12 -17.35
C LYS A 3 -6.68 -19.05 -16.54
N ILE A 4 -6.59 -18.84 -15.25
CA ILE A 4 -5.82 -19.64 -14.30
C ILE A 4 -6.79 -20.42 -13.41
N GLU A 5 -6.73 -21.73 -13.45
CA GLU A 5 -7.63 -22.61 -12.69
C GLU A 5 -6.98 -23.11 -11.42
N PHE A 6 -7.67 -22.95 -10.29
CA PHE A 6 -7.31 -23.49 -8.99
C PHE A 6 -8.28 -24.62 -8.64
N ALA A 7 -8.07 -25.82 -9.21
CA ALA A 7 -8.99 -26.93 -9.11
C ALA A 7 -9.33 -27.33 -7.66
N GLN A 8 -8.36 -27.27 -6.75
CA GLN A 8 -8.59 -27.62 -5.33
C GLN A 8 -9.51 -26.61 -4.61
N LEU A 9 -9.51 -25.37 -5.05
CA LEU A 9 -10.34 -24.30 -4.49
C LEU A 9 -11.64 -24.09 -5.26
N GLN A 10 -11.79 -24.78 -6.41
CA GLN A 10 -12.87 -24.57 -7.37
C GLN A 10 -12.98 -23.09 -7.81
N GLU A 11 -11.83 -22.45 -8.04
CA GLU A 11 -11.73 -21.04 -8.38
C GLU A 11 -11.09 -20.86 -9.76
N GLU A 12 -11.54 -19.83 -10.47
CA GLU A 12 -11.02 -19.42 -11.77
C GLU A 12 -10.60 -17.96 -11.69
N LEU A 13 -9.31 -17.67 -11.88
CA LEU A 13 -8.76 -16.33 -11.91
C LEU A 13 -8.47 -15.92 -13.35
N TYR A 14 -8.95 -14.76 -13.74
CA TYR A 14 -8.71 -14.19 -15.06
C TYR A 14 -7.64 -13.11 -14.93
N TYR A 15 -6.62 -13.19 -15.79
CA TYR A 15 -5.47 -12.31 -15.78
C TYR A 15 -5.19 -11.72 -17.15
N GLU A 16 -4.84 -10.45 -17.18
CA GLU A 16 -4.25 -9.82 -18.37
C GLU A 16 -3.28 -8.70 -17.96
N LYS A 17 -2.17 -8.63 -18.70
CA LYS A 17 -1.27 -7.47 -18.66
C LYS A 17 -1.60 -6.59 -19.87
N LEU A 18 -2.07 -5.39 -19.61
CA LEU A 18 -2.44 -4.42 -20.65
C LEU A 18 -1.21 -3.83 -21.34
N ALA A 19 -1.43 -3.16 -22.48
CA ALA A 19 -0.36 -2.57 -23.30
C ALA A 19 0.48 -1.53 -22.52
N ASN A 20 -0.14 -0.74 -21.61
CA ASN A 20 0.54 0.21 -20.73
C ASN A 20 1.23 -0.44 -19.51
N GLY A 21 1.21 -1.76 -19.42
CA GLY A 21 1.85 -2.54 -18.36
C GLY A 21 0.99 -2.84 -17.15
N LEU A 22 -0.25 -2.29 -17.04
CA LEU A 22 -1.16 -2.56 -15.94
C LEU A 22 -1.51 -4.05 -15.88
N LYS A 23 -1.37 -4.65 -14.72
CA LYS A 23 -1.78 -6.02 -14.44
C LYS A 23 -3.20 -6.01 -13.88
N VAL A 24 -4.11 -6.70 -14.55
CA VAL A 24 -5.51 -6.82 -14.13
C VAL A 24 -5.81 -8.27 -13.77
N TYR A 25 -6.38 -8.47 -12.59
CA TYR A 25 -6.85 -9.75 -12.09
C TYR A 25 -8.33 -9.66 -11.78
N ILE A 26 -9.12 -10.61 -12.25
CA ILE A 26 -10.55 -10.69 -11.97
C ILE A 26 -10.86 -12.09 -11.45
N LEU A 27 -11.41 -12.17 -10.24
CA LEU A 27 -11.85 -13.39 -9.58
C LEU A 27 -13.39 -13.39 -9.48
N PRO A 28 -14.11 -14.00 -10.43
CA PRO A 28 -15.57 -14.06 -10.38
C PRO A 28 -16.05 -14.94 -9.23
N LYS A 29 -16.97 -14.44 -8.42
CA LYS A 29 -17.57 -15.13 -7.27
C LYS A 29 -19.08 -15.29 -7.47
N LYS A 30 -19.50 -16.39 -8.07
CA LYS A 30 -20.92 -16.71 -8.26
C LYS A 30 -21.59 -16.91 -6.89
N GLY A 31 -22.78 -16.30 -6.72
CA GLY A 31 -23.55 -16.43 -5.47
C GLY A 31 -23.18 -15.41 -4.37
N PHE A 32 -22.18 -14.57 -4.59
CA PHE A 32 -21.91 -13.41 -3.74
C PHE A 32 -22.66 -12.19 -4.27
N ASN A 33 -23.00 -11.25 -3.37
CA ASN A 33 -23.68 -10.01 -3.74
C ASN A 33 -22.75 -8.80 -3.73
N LYS A 34 -21.58 -8.90 -3.11
CA LYS A 34 -20.62 -7.82 -2.90
C LYS A 34 -19.42 -7.97 -3.81
N THR A 35 -19.06 -6.90 -4.48
CA THR A 35 -17.80 -6.78 -5.21
C THR A 35 -16.81 -5.98 -4.37
N PHE A 36 -15.58 -6.46 -4.34
CA PHE A 36 -14.44 -5.78 -3.74
C PHE A 36 -13.39 -5.53 -4.83
N CYS A 37 -12.89 -4.31 -4.90
CA CYS A 37 -11.91 -3.92 -5.89
C CYS A 37 -10.75 -3.17 -5.24
N THR A 38 -9.51 -3.49 -5.63
CA THR A 38 -8.32 -2.78 -5.19
C THR A 38 -7.48 -2.33 -6.38
N PHE A 39 -6.97 -1.11 -6.31
CA PHE A 39 -5.99 -0.57 -7.23
C PHE A 39 -4.73 -0.24 -6.43
N THR A 40 -3.67 -1.01 -6.62
CA THR A 40 -2.49 -1.03 -5.76
C THR A 40 -1.26 -0.63 -6.54
N THR A 41 -0.46 0.28 -5.99
CA THR A 41 0.89 0.59 -6.48
C THR A 41 1.94 -0.12 -5.63
N ASN A 42 3.02 -0.58 -6.26
CA ASN A 42 4.22 -1.07 -5.60
C ASN A 42 5.08 0.12 -5.14
N TYR A 43 4.55 0.86 -4.16
CA TYR A 43 5.14 2.02 -3.53
C TYR A 43 4.66 2.12 -2.09
N GLY A 44 5.56 2.16 -1.13
CA GLY A 44 5.24 2.26 0.29
C GLY A 44 6.24 3.12 1.06
N SER A 45 6.13 3.10 2.38
CA SER A 45 6.93 4.00 3.24
C SER A 45 8.43 3.76 3.19
N VAL A 46 8.89 2.55 2.80
CA VAL A 46 10.33 2.25 2.67
C VAL A 46 10.95 2.79 1.38
N ASP A 47 10.15 3.22 0.41
CA ASP A 47 10.61 3.70 -0.89
C ASP A 47 10.98 5.20 -0.84
N ASN A 48 11.81 5.59 0.12
CA ASN A 48 12.20 6.97 0.35
C ASN A 48 13.49 7.40 -0.39
N THR A 49 14.18 6.49 -1.06
CA THR A 49 15.38 6.77 -1.86
C THR A 49 15.31 6.05 -3.19
N PHE A 50 15.17 6.80 -4.27
CA PHE A 50 14.94 6.26 -5.61
C PHE A 50 15.48 7.22 -6.68
N ILE A 51 15.54 6.75 -7.93
CA ILE A 51 15.78 7.62 -9.09
C ILE A 51 14.42 8.07 -9.62
N PRO A 52 14.12 9.40 -9.64
CA PRO A 52 12.90 9.94 -10.25
C PRO A 52 12.78 9.55 -11.73
N LEU A 53 11.56 9.55 -12.25
CA LEU A 53 11.29 9.17 -13.65
C LEU A 53 12.16 9.92 -14.66
N ASP A 54 12.29 11.22 -14.48
CA ASP A 54 13.06 12.11 -15.37
C ASP A 54 14.47 12.40 -14.83
N GLY A 55 14.89 11.67 -13.79
CA GLY A 55 16.18 11.84 -13.12
C GLY A 55 17.22 10.82 -13.54
N SER A 56 18.48 11.10 -13.21
CA SER A 56 19.62 10.18 -13.39
C SER A 56 20.33 9.85 -12.08
N GLU A 57 19.99 10.55 -11.02
CA GLU A 57 20.62 10.40 -9.70
C GLU A 57 19.59 10.03 -8.64
N PHE A 58 20.06 9.37 -7.58
CA PHE A 58 19.20 9.06 -6.45
C PHE A 58 18.80 10.33 -5.71
N THR A 59 17.50 10.49 -5.50
CA THR A 59 16.93 11.48 -4.60
C THR A 59 16.41 10.82 -3.34
N GLN A 60 16.41 11.56 -2.24
CA GLN A 60 15.79 11.14 -0.98
C GLN A 60 14.64 12.08 -0.67
N VAL A 61 13.47 11.51 -0.40
CA VAL A 61 12.25 12.23 -0.03
C VAL A 61 11.99 12.11 1.47
N PRO A 62 11.22 13.04 2.06
CA PRO A 62 10.87 12.99 3.48
C PRO A 62 10.09 11.72 3.84
N ASP A 63 10.35 11.18 5.03
CA ASP A 63 9.60 10.06 5.58
C ASP A 63 8.12 10.43 5.76
N GLY A 64 7.22 9.48 5.51
CA GLY A 64 5.78 9.70 5.52
C GLY A 64 5.17 10.15 4.19
N ILE A 65 5.98 10.47 3.16
CA ILE A 65 5.48 11.01 1.88
C ILE A 65 4.56 10.02 1.14
N ALA A 66 4.77 8.71 1.26
CA ALA A 66 3.91 7.71 0.63
C ALA A 66 2.49 7.73 1.22
N HIS A 67 2.37 7.82 2.54
CA HIS A 67 1.11 7.97 3.26
C HIS A 67 0.47 9.34 2.99
N PHE A 68 1.27 10.39 2.99
CA PHE A 68 0.81 11.72 2.63
C PHE A 68 0.19 11.76 1.22
N LEU A 69 0.83 11.11 0.26
CA LEU A 69 0.33 11.01 -1.12
C LEU A 69 -0.96 10.20 -1.20
N GLU A 70 -1.12 9.16 -0.39
CA GLU A 70 -2.37 8.41 -0.27
C GLU A 70 -3.54 9.32 0.09
N HIS A 71 -3.41 10.11 1.16
CA HIS A 71 -4.41 11.09 1.57
C HIS A 71 -4.73 12.09 0.45
N LYS A 72 -3.69 12.61 -0.20
CA LYS A 72 -3.84 13.65 -1.21
C LYS A 72 -4.54 13.20 -2.49
N LEU A 73 -4.53 11.92 -2.83
CA LEU A 73 -5.21 11.44 -4.03
C LEU A 73 -6.74 11.53 -3.93
N PHE A 74 -7.30 11.47 -2.72
CA PHE A 74 -8.76 11.61 -2.53
C PHE A 74 -9.27 13.04 -2.73
N GLU A 75 -8.41 14.04 -2.63
CA GLU A 75 -8.79 15.43 -2.87
C GLU A 75 -8.64 15.79 -4.35
N LYS A 76 -9.70 16.29 -4.94
CA LYS A 76 -9.77 16.77 -6.33
C LYS A 76 -10.19 18.22 -6.37
N GLU A 77 -10.14 18.84 -7.55
CA GLU A 77 -10.59 20.22 -7.75
C GLU A 77 -12.05 20.38 -7.35
N ASP A 78 -12.89 19.38 -7.68
CA ASP A 78 -14.33 19.38 -7.43
C ASP A 78 -14.72 18.91 -6.02
N GLY A 79 -13.74 18.46 -5.19
CA GLY A 79 -13.99 18.02 -3.82
C GLY A 79 -13.39 16.67 -3.48
N ASP A 80 -14.02 15.97 -2.54
CA ASP A 80 -13.55 14.70 -2.00
C ASP A 80 -14.20 13.52 -2.73
N VAL A 81 -13.37 12.62 -3.28
CA VAL A 81 -13.80 11.41 -4.02
C VAL A 81 -14.65 10.45 -3.18
N PHE A 82 -14.49 10.44 -1.85
CA PHE A 82 -15.35 9.63 -0.97
C PHE A 82 -16.85 9.93 -1.15
N GLN A 83 -17.19 11.16 -1.49
CA GLN A 83 -18.59 11.54 -1.76
C GLN A 83 -19.12 10.88 -3.03
N GLU A 84 -18.29 10.71 -4.06
CA GLU A 84 -18.70 10.06 -5.30
C GLU A 84 -19.00 8.58 -5.07
N PHE A 85 -18.14 7.87 -4.33
CA PHE A 85 -18.39 6.49 -3.93
C PHE A 85 -19.66 6.35 -3.10
N SER A 86 -19.88 7.25 -2.13
CA SER A 86 -21.07 7.25 -1.29
C SER A 86 -22.35 7.45 -2.10
N LYS A 87 -22.38 8.36 -3.06
CA LYS A 87 -23.51 8.59 -3.97
C LYS A 87 -23.85 7.34 -4.80
N GLN A 88 -22.82 6.54 -5.13
CA GLN A 88 -22.95 5.31 -5.92
C GLN A 88 -23.22 4.07 -5.05
N GLY A 89 -23.35 4.23 -3.73
CA GLY A 89 -23.63 3.14 -2.79
C GLY A 89 -22.42 2.25 -2.48
N ALA A 90 -21.20 2.78 -2.65
CA ALA A 90 -19.97 2.10 -2.31
C ALA A 90 -19.33 2.63 -1.02
N SER A 91 -18.58 1.76 -0.35
CA SER A 91 -17.67 2.11 0.73
C SER A 91 -16.24 2.06 0.17
N ALA A 92 -15.56 3.20 0.17
CA ALA A 92 -14.18 3.32 -0.26
C ALA A 92 -13.23 3.42 0.95
N ASN A 93 -11.98 3.02 0.72
CA ASN A 93 -10.89 3.15 1.69
C ASN A 93 -9.54 3.16 0.97
N ALA A 94 -8.47 3.46 1.69
CA ALA A 94 -7.11 3.25 1.24
C ALA A 94 -6.22 2.86 2.42
N PHE A 95 -5.03 2.37 2.12
CA PHE A 95 -3.98 2.17 3.12
C PHE A 95 -2.60 2.23 2.48
N THR A 96 -1.66 2.73 3.25
CA THR A 96 -0.23 2.66 2.96
C THR A 96 0.44 1.66 3.90
N SER A 97 1.27 0.78 3.34
CA SER A 97 2.12 -0.13 4.10
C SER A 97 3.60 0.17 3.81
N PHE A 98 4.48 -0.67 4.31
CA PHE A 98 5.92 -0.52 4.05
C PHE A 98 6.29 -0.59 2.57
N THR A 99 5.60 -1.41 1.76
CA THR A 99 5.98 -1.71 0.38
C THR A 99 4.88 -1.45 -0.66
N ARG A 100 3.68 -1.06 -0.24
CA ARG A 100 2.56 -0.82 -1.15
C ARG A 100 1.58 0.20 -0.60
N THR A 101 0.92 0.90 -1.51
CA THR A 101 -0.25 1.73 -1.24
C THR A 101 -1.42 1.20 -2.07
N ALA A 102 -2.58 1.01 -1.46
CA ALA A 102 -3.76 0.46 -2.10
C ALA A 102 -4.97 1.35 -1.88
N TYR A 103 -5.73 1.55 -2.94
CA TYR A 103 -7.01 2.24 -2.97
C TYR A 103 -8.07 1.20 -3.28
N LEU A 104 -9.20 1.23 -2.60
CA LEU A 104 -10.18 0.16 -2.70
C LEU A 104 -11.60 0.65 -2.51
N PHE A 105 -12.53 -0.10 -3.06
CA PHE A 105 -13.94 0.02 -2.71
C PHE A 105 -14.61 -1.34 -2.55
N SER A 106 -15.74 -1.34 -1.86
CA SER A 106 -16.67 -2.45 -1.85
C SER A 106 -18.10 -1.94 -2.14
N SER A 107 -18.82 -2.65 -2.99
CA SER A 107 -20.18 -2.27 -3.38
C SER A 107 -21.04 -3.49 -3.73
N THR A 108 -22.35 -3.34 -3.60
CA THR A 108 -23.36 -4.33 -4.05
C THR A 108 -24.11 -3.85 -5.30
N SER A 109 -23.85 -2.62 -5.75
CA SER A 109 -24.51 -2.01 -6.93
C SER A 109 -23.55 -1.02 -7.60
N ASN A 110 -23.88 -0.61 -8.83
CA ASN A 110 -23.09 0.37 -9.60
C ASN A 110 -21.60 0.04 -9.69
N VAL A 111 -21.25 -1.26 -9.74
CA VAL A 111 -19.85 -1.72 -9.65
C VAL A 111 -19.01 -1.15 -10.78
N ALA A 112 -19.51 -1.10 -12.03
CA ALA A 112 -18.78 -0.56 -13.17
C ALA A 112 -18.45 0.95 -12.98
N ASN A 113 -19.42 1.75 -12.51
CA ASN A 113 -19.20 3.17 -12.26
C ASN A 113 -18.21 3.39 -11.11
N ASN A 114 -18.31 2.60 -10.03
CA ASN A 114 -17.37 2.67 -8.92
C ASN A 114 -15.96 2.25 -9.34
N LEU A 115 -15.83 1.27 -10.24
CA LEU A 115 -14.55 0.87 -10.81
C LEU A 115 -13.93 1.99 -11.65
N GLU A 116 -14.72 2.65 -12.49
CA GLU A 116 -14.26 3.80 -13.28
C GLU A 116 -13.82 4.95 -12.37
N THR A 117 -14.60 5.25 -11.33
CA THR A 117 -14.23 6.24 -10.31
C THR A 117 -12.90 5.87 -9.65
N LEU A 118 -12.70 4.59 -9.23
CA LEU A 118 -11.46 4.13 -8.62
C LEU A 118 -10.25 4.33 -9.54
N ILE A 119 -10.37 3.89 -10.79
CA ILE A 119 -9.27 3.99 -11.76
C ILE A 119 -8.93 5.47 -12.04
N ASN A 120 -9.94 6.30 -12.26
CA ASN A 120 -9.75 7.67 -12.65
C ASN A 120 -9.14 8.50 -11.51
N PHE A 121 -9.67 8.41 -10.28
CA PHE A 121 -9.13 9.24 -9.21
C PHE A 121 -7.69 8.88 -8.83
N VAL A 122 -7.31 7.62 -8.92
CA VAL A 122 -5.93 7.19 -8.67
C VAL A 122 -4.98 7.62 -9.79
N GLN A 123 -5.47 7.71 -11.02
CA GLN A 123 -4.66 8.07 -12.19
C GLN A 123 -4.72 9.56 -12.58
N GLU A 124 -5.46 10.38 -11.84
CA GLU A 124 -5.62 11.81 -12.08
C GLU A 124 -5.24 12.61 -10.82
N PRO A 125 -3.92 12.82 -10.55
CA PRO A 125 -3.47 13.53 -9.35
C PRO A 125 -3.82 15.02 -9.42
N TYR A 126 -4.21 15.58 -8.26
CA TYR A 126 -4.45 17.00 -8.10
C TYR A 126 -3.85 17.51 -6.80
N PHE A 127 -2.67 18.16 -6.86
CA PHE A 127 -1.99 18.69 -5.70
C PHE A 127 -1.76 20.18 -5.84
N THR A 128 -2.11 20.95 -4.83
CA THR A 128 -1.84 22.38 -4.74
C THR A 128 -1.05 22.68 -3.46
N GLU A 129 -0.27 23.75 -3.46
CA GLU A 129 0.47 24.17 -2.27
C GLU A 129 -0.46 24.35 -1.07
N LYS A 130 -1.59 25.03 -1.29
CA LYS A 130 -2.59 25.29 -0.24
C LYS A 130 -3.13 24.00 0.39
N THR A 131 -3.44 22.98 -0.44
CA THR A 131 -4.02 21.73 0.05
C THR A 131 -2.98 20.83 0.70
N VAL A 132 -1.72 20.91 0.25
CA VAL A 132 -0.58 20.24 0.89
C VAL A 132 -0.35 20.81 2.29
N GLU A 133 -0.32 22.13 2.45
CA GLU A 133 -0.15 22.75 3.78
C GLU A 133 -1.29 22.41 4.73
N LYS A 134 -2.52 22.35 4.26
CA LYS A 134 -3.68 21.90 5.05
C LYS A 134 -3.50 20.45 5.54
N GLU A 135 -3.06 19.56 4.66
CA GLU A 135 -2.91 18.13 4.95
C GLU A 135 -1.83 17.85 5.98
N LYS A 136 -0.75 18.64 6.02
CA LYS A 136 0.27 18.56 7.10
C LYS A 136 -0.35 18.65 8.50
N GLY A 137 -1.35 19.51 8.67
CA GLY A 137 -2.06 19.64 9.93
C GLY A 137 -2.92 18.41 10.26
N ILE A 138 -3.57 17.82 9.27
CA ILE A 138 -4.42 16.63 9.44
C ILE A 138 -3.57 15.41 9.81
N ILE A 139 -2.53 15.12 9.02
CA ILE A 139 -1.61 14.00 9.28
C ILE A 139 -0.83 14.22 10.57
N GLY A 140 -0.49 15.47 10.92
CA GLY A 140 0.14 15.79 12.18
C GLY A 140 -0.71 15.42 13.41
N GLN A 141 -2.03 15.57 13.32
CA GLN A 141 -2.97 15.11 14.36
C GLN A 141 -3.04 13.58 14.41
N GLU A 142 -3.02 12.92 13.27
CA GLU A 142 -3.00 11.46 13.17
C GLU A 142 -1.71 10.87 13.77
N ILE A 143 -0.54 11.44 13.48
CA ILE A 143 0.74 11.05 14.09
C ILE A 143 0.65 11.18 15.62
N THR A 144 0.09 12.28 16.14
CA THR A 144 -0.09 12.47 17.58
C THR A 144 -0.98 11.39 18.19
N MET A 145 -2.06 11.01 17.49
CA MET A 145 -2.95 9.94 17.92
C MET A 145 -2.23 8.58 17.98
N TYR A 146 -1.36 8.29 17.01
CA TYR A 146 -0.54 7.07 17.02
C TYR A 146 0.51 7.09 18.13
N ASP A 147 1.12 8.23 18.43
CA ASP A 147 2.06 8.39 19.54
C ASP A 147 1.43 8.11 20.91
N ASP A 148 0.15 8.36 21.06
CA ASP A 148 -0.62 8.07 22.27
C ASP A 148 -1.13 6.61 22.32
N ASN A 149 -1.00 5.83 21.24
CA ASN A 149 -1.45 4.45 21.19
C ASN A 149 -0.36 3.46 21.66
N PRO A 150 -0.54 2.76 22.80
CA PRO A 150 0.47 1.84 23.32
C PRO A 150 0.82 0.67 22.39
N ASP A 151 -0.15 0.13 21.64
CA ASP A 151 0.10 -0.99 20.72
C ASP A 151 0.89 -0.56 19.49
N TRP A 152 0.59 0.64 18.97
CA TRP A 152 1.36 1.24 17.90
C TRP A 152 2.80 1.51 18.30
N ARG A 153 2.97 2.13 19.47
CA ARG A 153 4.32 2.43 20.04
C ARG A 153 5.12 1.17 20.33
N LEU A 154 4.44 0.10 20.77
CA LEU A 154 5.09 -1.19 21.02
C LEU A 154 5.57 -1.83 19.71
N TYR A 155 4.71 -1.84 18.68
CA TYR A 155 5.01 -2.42 17.38
C TYR A 155 6.15 -1.69 16.66
N PHE A 156 6.03 -0.37 16.48
CA PHE A 156 7.09 0.42 15.83
C PHE A 156 8.36 0.53 16.66
N GLY A 157 8.24 0.55 17.99
CA GLY A 157 9.39 0.48 18.89
C GLY A 157 10.17 -0.83 18.76
N LEU A 158 9.47 -1.96 18.54
CA LEU A 158 10.15 -3.21 18.26
C LEU A 158 10.88 -3.18 16.92
N ILE A 159 10.23 -2.68 15.86
CA ILE A 159 10.86 -2.57 14.53
C ILE A 159 12.09 -1.65 14.58
N ASP A 160 12.01 -0.50 15.25
CA ASP A 160 13.17 0.39 15.45
C ASP A 160 14.31 -0.29 16.23
N ASN A 161 13.97 -1.16 17.18
CA ASN A 161 14.98 -1.94 17.89
C ASN A 161 15.64 -3.02 17.02
N MET A 162 14.91 -3.57 16.06
CA MET A 162 15.39 -4.65 15.19
C MET A 162 16.27 -4.14 14.05
N TYR A 163 15.97 -2.98 13.46
CA TYR A 163 16.64 -2.47 12.25
C TYR A 163 17.54 -1.28 12.54
N VAL A 164 18.76 -1.30 12.00
CA VAL A 164 19.77 -0.23 12.17
C VAL A 164 19.65 0.81 11.06
N ASN A 165 19.63 0.37 9.80
CA ASN A 165 19.71 1.24 8.62
C ASN A 165 18.44 1.19 7.75
N HIS A 166 17.73 0.04 7.73
CA HIS A 166 16.60 -0.14 6.84
C HIS A 166 15.43 0.80 7.18
N PRO A 167 14.82 1.49 6.20
CA PRO A 167 13.75 2.47 6.44
C PRO A 167 12.47 1.86 7.02
N VAL A 168 12.32 0.53 7.06
CA VAL A 168 11.19 -0.14 7.74
C VAL A 168 11.07 0.24 9.22
N LYS A 169 12.17 0.70 9.85
CA LYS A 169 12.17 1.17 11.25
C LYS A 169 11.41 2.49 11.48
N ILE A 170 11.12 3.20 10.40
CA ILE A 170 10.44 4.50 10.44
C ILE A 170 8.94 4.26 10.35
N ASP A 171 8.16 4.98 11.13
CA ASP A 171 6.70 4.93 11.07
C ASP A 171 6.20 5.28 9.66
N ILE A 172 5.16 4.58 9.21
CA ILE A 172 4.58 4.77 7.86
C ILE A 172 4.11 6.21 7.66
N ALA A 173 3.55 6.83 8.69
CA ALA A 173 3.12 8.22 8.65
C ALA A 173 4.27 9.24 8.73
N GLY A 174 5.49 8.77 9.04
CA GLY A 174 6.63 9.64 9.30
C GLY A 174 6.54 10.33 10.66
N THR A 175 7.12 11.52 10.75
CA THR A 175 7.07 12.40 11.92
C THR A 175 6.52 13.76 11.53
N ILE A 176 6.03 14.55 12.51
CA ILE A 176 5.60 15.94 12.28
C ILE A 176 6.72 16.75 11.61
N GLU A 177 7.97 16.53 12.00
CA GLU A 177 9.12 17.19 11.40
C GLU A 177 9.31 16.76 9.94
N SER A 178 9.35 15.45 9.64
CA SER A 178 9.57 14.96 8.29
C SER A 178 8.48 15.40 7.32
N ILE A 179 7.19 15.30 7.70
CA ILE A 179 6.09 15.72 6.84
C ILE A 179 6.04 17.24 6.61
N SER A 180 6.62 18.03 7.51
CA SER A 180 6.70 19.50 7.34
C SER A 180 7.51 19.91 6.10
N HIS A 181 8.43 19.06 5.66
CA HIS A 181 9.29 19.27 4.49
C HIS A 181 8.66 18.79 3.17
N ILE A 182 7.52 18.10 3.21
CA ILE A 182 6.84 17.62 2.01
C ILE A 182 6.30 18.81 1.21
N THR A 183 6.61 18.82 -0.08
CA THR A 183 6.13 19.83 -1.02
C THR A 183 5.25 19.21 -2.11
N LYS A 184 4.47 20.05 -2.78
CA LYS A 184 3.67 19.65 -3.94
C LYS A 184 4.52 18.98 -5.03
N ASP A 185 5.70 19.54 -5.30
CA ASP A 185 6.58 19.03 -6.36
C ASP A 185 7.14 17.65 -6.02
N MET A 186 7.51 17.41 -4.75
CA MET A 186 7.91 16.07 -4.28
C MET A 186 6.77 15.05 -4.40
N LEU A 187 5.52 15.45 -4.13
CA LEU A 187 4.36 14.57 -4.31
C LEU A 187 4.17 14.20 -5.79
N TYR A 188 4.27 15.15 -6.71
CA TYR A 188 4.24 14.86 -8.14
C TYR A 188 5.42 14.00 -8.60
N GLU A 189 6.62 14.22 -8.07
CA GLU A 189 7.79 13.39 -8.37
C GLU A 189 7.58 11.94 -7.96
N CYS A 190 7.10 11.70 -6.73
CA CYS A 190 6.75 10.37 -6.24
C CYS A 190 5.61 9.75 -7.07
N TYR A 191 4.56 10.53 -7.35
CA TYR A 191 3.43 10.07 -8.13
C TYR A 191 3.87 9.64 -9.54
N ASN A 192 4.56 10.48 -10.27
CA ASN A 192 5.02 10.21 -11.64
C ASN A 192 5.94 8.99 -11.68
N THR A 193 6.75 8.77 -10.63
CA THR A 193 7.66 7.64 -10.56
C THR A 193 6.95 6.33 -10.24
N PHE A 194 6.01 6.32 -9.30
CA PHE A 194 5.48 5.07 -8.74
C PHE A 194 4.07 4.72 -9.18
N TYR A 195 3.26 5.68 -9.66
CA TYR A 195 1.86 5.44 -10.05
C TYR A 195 1.67 5.17 -11.54
N HIS A 196 2.75 4.84 -12.23
CA HIS A 196 2.65 4.37 -13.61
C HIS A 196 1.97 2.99 -13.66
N PRO A 197 1.06 2.71 -14.61
CA PRO A 197 0.34 1.44 -14.71
C PRO A 197 1.22 0.20 -14.66
N SER A 198 2.43 0.24 -15.23
CA SER A 198 3.38 -0.89 -15.20
C SER A 198 3.87 -1.27 -13.79
N ASN A 199 3.75 -0.35 -12.82
CA ASN A 199 4.06 -0.56 -11.40
C ASN A 199 2.82 -0.84 -10.55
N MET A 200 1.64 -0.95 -11.19
CA MET A 200 0.35 -1.08 -10.52
C MET A 200 -0.35 -2.40 -10.85
N LEU A 201 -1.30 -2.74 -9.99
CA LEU A 201 -2.13 -3.92 -10.09
C LEU A 201 -3.57 -3.57 -9.74
N LEU A 202 -4.51 -3.96 -10.61
CA LEU A 202 -5.94 -3.88 -10.36
C LEU A 202 -6.48 -5.29 -10.07
N PHE A 203 -7.14 -5.46 -8.93
CA PHE A 203 -7.75 -6.74 -8.54
C PHE A 203 -9.24 -6.56 -8.25
N ILE A 204 -10.07 -7.37 -8.88
CA ILE A 204 -11.53 -7.35 -8.73
C ILE A 204 -11.98 -8.73 -8.28
N VAL A 205 -12.78 -8.79 -7.22
CA VAL A 205 -13.41 -10.03 -6.75
C VAL A 205 -14.88 -9.79 -6.44
N GLY A 206 -15.76 -10.61 -7.02
CA GLY A 206 -17.21 -10.47 -6.84
C GLY A 206 -18.03 -11.13 -7.95
N PRO A 207 -19.34 -10.91 -7.95
CA PRO A 207 -20.27 -11.44 -8.98
C PRO A 207 -20.17 -10.63 -10.28
N VAL A 208 -18.99 -10.62 -10.90
CA VAL A 208 -18.69 -9.85 -12.12
C VAL A 208 -18.40 -10.79 -13.30
N ASP A 209 -18.73 -10.35 -14.52
CA ASP A 209 -18.33 -11.03 -15.73
C ASP A 209 -16.90 -10.60 -16.13
N PRO A 210 -15.92 -11.53 -16.21
CA PRO A 210 -14.54 -11.17 -16.45
C PRO A 210 -14.30 -10.55 -17.84
N GLU A 211 -15.04 -10.95 -18.86
CA GLU A 211 -14.85 -10.44 -20.22
C GLU A 211 -15.38 -9.00 -20.33
N GLU A 212 -16.56 -8.75 -19.77
CA GLU A 212 -17.19 -7.43 -19.73
C GLU A 212 -16.30 -6.42 -18.97
N TYR A 213 -15.87 -6.78 -17.75
CA TYR A 213 -15.05 -5.89 -16.92
C TYR A 213 -13.65 -5.68 -17.49
N MET A 214 -13.04 -6.71 -18.08
CA MET A 214 -11.76 -6.54 -18.76
C MET A 214 -11.87 -5.60 -19.98
N ALA A 215 -12.94 -5.71 -20.77
CA ALA A 215 -13.18 -4.80 -21.88
C ALA A 215 -13.37 -3.35 -21.41
N HIS A 216 -14.15 -3.14 -20.35
CA HIS A 216 -14.35 -1.82 -19.75
C HIS A 216 -13.05 -1.18 -19.25
N ILE A 217 -12.19 -1.96 -18.59
CA ILE A 217 -10.89 -1.49 -18.11
C ILE A 217 -9.96 -1.12 -19.28
N LYS A 218 -9.92 -1.94 -20.33
CA LYS A 218 -9.15 -1.66 -21.55
C LYS A 218 -9.57 -0.34 -22.18
N GLU A 219 -10.87 -0.15 -22.39
CA GLU A 219 -11.41 1.07 -22.96
C GLU A 219 -11.04 2.31 -22.13
N ASN A 220 -11.10 2.20 -20.78
CA ASN A 220 -10.67 3.28 -19.89
C ASN A 220 -9.16 3.59 -20.05
N GLN A 221 -8.32 2.55 -20.11
CA GLN A 221 -6.86 2.70 -20.19
C GLN A 221 -6.37 3.17 -21.56
N GLU A 222 -7.07 2.83 -22.65
CA GLU A 222 -6.76 3.26 -24.02
C GLU A 222 -7.00 4.76 -24.24
N LYS A 223 -7.85 5.40 -23.42
CA LYS A 223 -8.11 6.83 -23.44
C LYS A 223 -6.97 7.64 -22.77
N LYS A 224 -6.05 6.98 -22.09
CA LYS A 224 -4.98 7.60 -21.30
C LYS A 224 -3.63 7.41 -21.99
N ASP A 225 -2.85 8.48 -22.05
CA ASP A 225 -1.52 8.42 -22.64
C ASP A 225 -0.48 8.10 -21.58
N TYR A 226 0.07 6.86 -21.63
CA TYR A 226 1.17 6.42 -20.79
C TYR A 226 2.38 6.10 -21.66
N THR A 227 3.44 6.87 -21.51
CA THR A 227 4.73 6.58 -22.15
C THR A 227 5.37 5.33 -21.51
N ASN A 228 6.26 4.66 -22.25
CA ASN A 228 7.02 3.54 -21.72
C ASN A 228 7.84 3.98 -20.51
N HIS A 229 7.64 3.28 -19.40
CA HIS A 229 8.31 3.55 -18.13
C HIS A 229 9.53 2.64 -17.96
N SER A 230 10.66 3.20 -17.56
CA SER A 230 11.84 2.43 -17.17
C SER A 230 11.61 1.73 -15.84
N LYS A 231 12.37 0.67 -15.57
CA LYS A 231 12.33 -0.02 -14.28
C LYS A 231 12.72 0.95 -13.17
N ILE A 232 11.84 1.09 -12.17
CA ILE A 232 12.07 1.93 -10.99
C ILE A 232 13.31 1.43 -10.23
N GLN A 233 14.25 2.33 -9.99
CA GLN A 233 15.45 2.06 -9.23
C GLN A 233 15.29 2.59 -7.80
N ARG A 234 15.37 1.69 -6.83
CA ARG A 234 15.28 1.97 -5.40
C ARG A 234 16.64 1.72 -4.76
N LYS A 235 16.94 2.44 -3.70
CA LYS A 235 18.18 2.25 -2.95
C LYS A 235 17.86 2.03 -1.48
N PHE A 236 18.33 0.92 -0.95
CA PHE A 236 18.29 0.61 0.48
C PHE A 236 19.72 0.59 1.01
N ALA A 237 19.90 1.13 2.22
CA ALA A 237 21.18 1.00 2.92
C ALA A 237 21.40 -0.48 3.31
N SER A 238 22.66 -0.91 3.33
CA SER A 238 23.00 -2.25 3.80
C SER A 238 22.61 -2.39 5.27
N GLU A 239 21.83 -3.41 5.57
CA GLU A 239 21.34 -3.69 6.92
C GLU A 239 22.24 -4.73 7.61
N PRO A 240 22.80 -4.44 8.79
CA PRO A 240 23.63 -5.42 9.51
C PRO A 240 22.77 -6.53 10.12
N GLU A 241 23.42 -7.66 10.41
CA GLU A 241 22.76 -8.84 11.02
C GLU A 241 22.33 -8.57 12.47
N HIS A 242 23.07 -7.74 13.20
CA HIS A 242 22.74 -7.42 14.60
C HIS A 242 21.53 -6.47 14.67
N VAL A 243 20.85 -6.50 15.80
CA VAL A 243 19.75 -5.59 16.13
C VAL A 243 20.28 -4.23 16.58
N ASN A 244 19.50 -3.19 16.38
CA ASN A 244 19.84 -1.82 16.82
C ASN A 244 19.85 -1.72 18.36
N LYS A 245 18.85 -2.32 19.02
CA LYS A 245 18.72 -2.37 20.48
C LYS A 245 18.15 -3.73 20.91
N GLU A 246 18.76 -4.36 21.87
CA GLU A 246 18.29 -5.66 22.39
C GLU A 246 17.03 -5.53 23.26
N LYS A 247 16.82 -4.37 23.89
CA LYS A 247 15.69 -4.14 24.80
C LYS A 247 15.37 -2.66 24.89
N GLN A 248 14.07 -2.37 24.89
CA GLN A 248 13.54 -1.05 25.20
C GLN A 248 12.36 -1.16 26.17
N VAL A 249 12.23 -0.20 27.08
CA VAL A 249 11.09 -0.12 27.99
C VAL A 249 10.49 1.29 27.86
N LEU A 250 9.22 1.32 27.47
CA LEU A 250 8.45 2.57 27.39
C LEU A 250 7.48 2.65 28.56
N LYS A 251 7.36 3.81 29.18
CA LYS A 251 6.36 4.07 30.21
C LYS A 251 5.19 4.80 29.57
N MET A 252 4.05 4.15 29.53
CA MET A 252 2.81 4.68 29.02
C MET A 252 1.67 4.40 29.99
N ASN A 253 0.56 5.12 29.84
CA ASN A 253 -0.64 4.88 30.66
C ASN A 253 -1.40 3.64 30.13
N VAL A 254 -1.10 2.48 30.67
CA VAL A 254 -1.69 1.18 30.28
C VAL A 254 -2.22 0.45 31.49
N HIS A 255 -3.32 -0.28 31.34
CA HIS A 255 -3.88 -1.10 32.43
C HIS A 255 -3.04 -2.33 32.74
N THR A 256 -2.43 -2.93 31.71
CA THR A 256 -1.62 -4.16 31.82
C THR A 256 -0.33 -3.95 31.05
N SER A 257 0.78 -4.42 31.63
CA SER A 257 2.06 -4.40 30.93
C SER A 257 2.02 -5.24 29.66
N LYS A 258 2.53 -4.68 28.57
CA LYS A 258 2.61 -5.34 27.27
C LYS A 258 4.06 -5.66 26.95
N CYS A 259 4.31 -6.81 26.34
CA CYS A 259 5.63 -7.24 25.89
C CYS A 259 5.54 -7.76 24.46
N LEU A 260 6.47 -7.34 23.62
CA LEU A 260 6.62 -7.84 22.25
C LEU A 260 8.06 -8.28 22.07
N ILE A 261 8.25 -9.44 21.45
CA ILE A 261 9.55 -10.02 21.16
C ILE A 261 9.67 -10.19 19.64
N GLY A 262 10.76 -9.70 19.07
CA GLY A 262 11.08 -9.84 17.65
C GLY A 262 12.35 -10.64 17.43
N ILE A 263 12.35 -11.42 16.37
CA ILE A 263 13.52 -12.17 15.88
C ILE A 263 13.84 -11.66 14.48
N LYS A 264 15.06 -11.13 14.31
CA LYS A 264 15.54 -10.69 13.00
C LYS A 264 16.08 -11.88 12.22
N GLY A 265 15.48 -12.15 11.06
CA GLY A 265 15.97 -13.18 10.14
C GLY A 265 17.27 -12.73 9.48
N ILE A 266 18.19 -13.69 9.30
CA ILE A 266 19.45 -13.54 8.59
C ILE A 266 19.36 -14.38 7.32
N ASP A 267 19.97 -13.96 6.21
CA ASP A 267 20.01 -14.69 4.93
C ASP A 267 18.61 -14.97 4.31
N VAL A 268 17.84 -13.94 4.07
CA VAL A 268 16.51 -14.09 3.44
C VAL A 268 16.54 -13.56 1.99
N GLU A 269 17.42 -14.08 1.16
CA GLU A 269 17.41 -13.80 -0.31
C GLU A 269 16.44 -14.73 -1.05
N GLN A 270 15.30 -15.05 -0.48
CA GLN A 270 14.30 -15.87 -1.15
C GLN A 270 13.24 -15.01 -1.81
N SER A 271 12.70 -15.47 -2.92
CA SER A 271 11.63 -14.78 -3.65
C SER A 271 10.56 -15.76 -4.15
N GLY A 272 9.39 -15.24 -4.46
CA GLY A 272 8.30 -16.01 -5.03
C GLY A 272 7.84 -17.15 -4.11
N LYS A 273 7.75 -18.35 -4.66
CA LYS A 273 7.20 -19.53 -3.98
C LYS A 273 7.98 -19.96 -2.73
N GLU A 274 9.30 -19.86 -2.78
CA GLU A 274 10.16 -20.27 -1.65
C GLU A 274 10.05 -19.27 -0.50
N MET A 275 9.95 -17.99 -0.79
CA MET A 275 9.69 -16.96 0.22
C MET A 275 8.33 -17.19 0.91
N MET A 276 7.27 -17.43 0.12
CA MET A 276 5.95 -17.74 0.68
C MET A 276 5.96 -18.98 1.57
N LYS A 277 6.64 -20.05 1.13
CA LYS A 277 6.76 -21.28 1.89
C LYS A 277 7.48 -21.05 3.23
N GLN A 278 8.53 -20.26 3.23
CA GLN A 278 9.27 -19.90 4.44
C GLN A 278 8.38 -19.07 5.38
N GLU A 279 7.70 -18.05 4.88
CA GLU A 279 6.78 -17.21 5.65
C GLU A 279 5.67 -18.03 6.31
N TRP A 280 5.00 -18.89 5.53
CA TRP A 280 3.98 -19.78 6.06
C TRP A 280 4.52 -20.78 7.10
N SER A 281 5.73 -21.30 6.90
CA SER A 281 6.36 -22.21 7.84
C SER A 281 6.69 -21.53 9.17
N ILE A 282 7.17 -20.26 9.12
CA ILE A 282 7.44 -19.47 10.31
C ILE A 282 6.12 -19.15 11.03
N ASN A 283 5.09 -18.71 10.30
CA ASN A 283 3.79 -18.41 10.89
C ASN A 283 3.19 -19.64 11.59
N LEU A 284 3.20 -20.80 10.95
CA LEU A 284 2.73 -22.05 11.57
C LEU A 284 3.53 -22.42 12.81
N LEU A 285 4.86 -22.23 12.79
CA LEU A 285 5.72 -22.50 13.94
C LEU A 285 5.39 -21.56 15.11
N LEU A 286 5.20 -20.26 14.83
CA LEU A 286 4.85 -19.26 15.84
C LEU A 286 3.46 -19.54 16.42
N ASP A 287 2.49 -19.88 15.59
CA ASP A 287 1.15 -20.27 16.04
C ASP A 287 1.20 -21.52 16.92
N PHE A 288 2.00 -22.52 16.55
CA PHE A 288 2.17 -23.74 17.35
C PHE A 288 2.81 -23.47 18.71
N LEU A 289 3.82 -22.59 18.77
CA LEU A 289 4.57 -22.32 19.99
C LEU A 289 3.91 -21.29 20.92
N PHE A 290 3.22 -20.28 20.35
CA PHE A 290 2.83 -19.07 21.08
C PHE A 290 1.35 -18.66 20.93
N SER A 291 0.52 -19.43 20.24
CA SER A 291 -0.92 -19.11 20.18
C SER A 291 -1.60 -19.33 21.52
N GLU A 292 -2.78 -18.73 21.71
CA GLU A 292 -3.60 -18.86 22.92
C GLU A 292 -4.01 -20.32 23.22
N SER A 293 -4.00 -21.20 22.21
CA SER A 293 -4.29 -22.63 22.32
C SER A 293 -3.04 -23.49 22.54
N SER A 294 -1.85 -22.90 22.61
CA SER A 294 -0.59 -23.60 22.87
C SER A 294 -0.50 -23.97 24.35
N GLU A 295 -0.16 -25.21 24.65
CA GLU A 295 0.05 -25.72 26.03
C GLU A 295 1.47 -25.39 26.56
N ASN A 296 2.27 -24.60 25.86
CA ASN A 296 3.68 -24.27 26.22
C ASN A 296 3.80 -22.96 26.97
#